data_a7ac4b8635cb09c6022572df1d1fca74
#
_entry.id   a7ac4b8635cb09c6022572df1d1fca74
#
_cell.length_a   1.000
_cell.length_b   1.000
_cell.length_c   1.000
_cell.angle_alpha   90.00
_cell.angle_beta   90.00
_cell.angle_gamma   90.00
#
_symmetry.space_group_name_H-M   'P 1'
#
loop_
_entity.id
_entity.type
_entity.pdbx_description
1 polymer ?
#
loop_
_entity_poly.entity_id
_entity_poly.type
_entity_poly.pdbx_seq_one_letter_code
_entity_poly.pdbx_strand_id
1 'polypeptide(L)'
;MQKKRNGLYEGMYILSATLSEDARKKAFDKITDGIIEKEGKILKTHEMGRKKLLYKIKRKGEGYCGEGYYYVLFFEAPTSAIIELSASFKHHEDLIRAMTMRVEKVQETLEFKPLKEMV
;
A
#
# COMPACT_ATOMS: atom_id res chain seq x y z
N MET A 1 32.58 -4.48 -2.18
CA MET A 1 31.26 -3.84 -2.24
C MET A 1 30.19 -4.80 -1.74
N GLN A 2 29.44 -4.42 -0.75
CA GLN A 2 28.40 -5.29 -0.20
C GLN A 2 27.16 -5.18 -1.06
N LYS A 3 26.60 -6.32 -1.43
CA LYS A 3 25.32 -6.34 -2.10
C LYS A 3 24.21 -6.07 -1.07
N LYS A 4 23.29 -5.21 -1.44
CA LYS A 4 22.10 -5.00 -0.62
C LYS A 4 21.26 -6.27 -0.64
N ARG A 5 20.76 -6.67 0.51
CA ARG A 5 19.82 -7.78 0.58
C ARG A 5 18.45 -7.31 0.11
N ASN A 6 17.88 -8.06 -0.81
CA ASN A 6 16.51 -7.83 -1.25
C ASN A 6 15.58 -8.80 -0.52
N GLY A 7 14.42 -8.30 -0.16
CA GLY A 7 13.34 -9.11 0.36
C GLY A 7 12.15 -9.03 -0.57
N LEU A 8 11.28 -10.02 -0.48
CA LEU A 8 9.99 -10.02 -1.16
C LEU A 8 8.94 -9.55 -0.16
N TYR A 9 8.15 -8.58 -0.57
CA TYR A 9 7.17 -7.94 0.30
C TYR A 9 5.79 -7.90 -0.33
N GLU A 10 4.77 -7.95 0.53
CA GLU A 10 3.41 -7.67 0.18
C GLU A 10 3.03 -6.35 0.84
N GLY A 11 2.70 -5.36 0.03
CA GLY A 11 2.22 -4.09 0.51
C GLY A 11 0.72 -3.99 0.31
N MET A 12 0.00 -3.58 1.34
CA MET A 12 -1.43 -3.37 1.30
C MET A 12 -1.72 -1.90 1.53
N TYR A 13 -2.53 -1.31 0.64
CA TYR A 13 -2.79 0.12 0.66
C TYR A 13 -4.27 0.39 0.54
N ILE A 14 -4.76 1.31 1.35
CA ILE A 14 -6.15 1.76 1.30
C ILE A 14 -6.15 3.25 0.97
N LEU A 15 -6.67 3.59 -0.21
CA LEU A 15 -6.80 4.97 -0.65
C LEU A 15 -8.19 5.49 -0.33
N SER A 16 -8.30 6.81 -0.12
CA SER A 16 -9.55 7.46 0.22
C SER A 16 -10.65 7.19 -0.82
N ALA A 17 -11.84 6.85 -0.34
CA ALA A 17 -13.00 6.61 -1.20
C ALA A 17 -13.53 7.89 -1.86
N THR A 18 -13.09 9.06 -1.38
CA THR A 18 -13.50 10.35 -1.94
C THR A 18 -12.73 10.74 -3.20
N LEU A 19 -11.67 10.02 -3.52
CA LEU A 19 -10.84 10.33 -4.70
C LEU A 19 -11.56 10.01 -5.99
N SER A 20 -11.44 10.92 -6.98
CA SER A 20 -11.85 10.63 -8.34
C SER A 20 -10.95 9.53 -8.92
N GLU A 21 -11.36 8.92 -10.02
CA GLU A 21 -10.57 7.90 -10.69
C GLU A 21 -9.17 8.40 -11.04
N ASP A 22 -9.08 9.63 -11.58
CA ASP A 22 -7.79 10.22 -11.95
C ASP A 22 -6.92 10.50 -10.72
N ALA A 23 -7.51 11.04 -9.65
CA ALA A 23 -6.78 11.32 -8.42
C ALA A 23 -6.29 10.03 -7.76
N ARG A 24 -7.12 8.98 -7.80
CA ARG A 24 -6.76 7.67 -7.27
C ARG A 24 -5.59 7.06 -8.03
N LYS A 25 -5.61 7.17 -9.35
CA LYS A 25 -4.51 6.68 -10.19
C LYS A 25 -3.21 7.40 -9.87
N LYS A 26 -3.26 8.73 -9.73
CA LYS A 26 -2.08 9.52 -9.35
C LYS A 26 -1.55 9.15 -7.98
N ALA A 27 -2.45 8.93 -7.02
CA ALA A 27 -2.06 8.52 -5.67
C ALA A 27 -1.39 7.14 -5.68
N PHE A 28 -1.94 6.22 -6.44
CA PHE A 28 -1.35 4.89 -6.58
C PHE A 28 0.02 4.94 -7.27
N ASP A 29 0.16 5.78 -8.31
CA ASP A 29 1.44 5.95 -9.01
C ASP A 29 2.51 6.51 -8.07
N LYS A 30 2.16 7.37 -7.14
CA LYS A 30 3.11 7.85 -6.12
C LYS A 30 3.63 6.72 -5.26
N ILE A 31 2.77 5.77 -4.92
CA ILE A 31 3.16 4.60 -4.12
C ILE A 31 4.15 3.73 -4.90
N THR A 32 3.81 3.41 -6.14
CA THR A 32 4.69 2.56 -6.98
C THR A 32 6.00 3.26 -7.30
N ASP A 33 5.94 4.55 -7.62
CA ASP A 33 7.15 5.34 -7.90
C ASP A 33 8.07 5.41 -6.67
N GLY A 34 7.49 5.55 -5.49
CA GLY A 34 8.26 5.55 -4.25
C GLY A 34 9.03 4.24 -4.04
N ILE A 35 8.39 3.12 -4.37
CA ILE A 35 9.03 1.80 -4.28
C ILE A 35 10.18 1.71 -5.30
N ILE A 36 9.94 2.14 -6.53
CA ILE A 36 10.94 2.10 -7.61
C ILE A 36 12.12 3.01 -7.27
N GLU A 37 11.89 4.19 -6.73
CA GLU A 37 12.97 5.11 -6.32
C GLU A 37 13.88 4.53 -5.25
N LYS A 38 13.37 3.63 -4.44
CA LYS A 38 14.14 2.93 -3.41
C LYS A 38 14.72 1.60 -3.91
N GLU A 39 14.92 1.50 -5.23
CA GLU A 39 15.48 0.32 -5.88
C GLU A 39 14.56 -0.91 -5.81
N GLY A 40 13.28 -0.68 -5.64
CA GLY A 40 12.29 -1.74 -5.64
C GLY A 40 11.83 -2.13 -7.03
N LYS A 41 11.29 -3.33 -7.14
CA LYS A 41 10.73 -3.85 -8.38
C LYS A 41 9.35 -4.38 -8.10
N ILE A 42 8.34 -3.86 -8.81
CA ILE A 42 6.96 -4.32 -8.68
C ILE A 42 6.80 -5.63 -9.46
N LEU A 43 6.34 -6.67 -8.79
CA LEU A 43 6.16 -8.00 -9.39
C LEU A 43 4.71 -8.29 -9.73
N LYS A 44 3.77 -7.84 -8.90
CA LYS A 44 2.35 -8.08 -9.13
C LYS A 44 1.52 -7.00 -8.47
N THR A 45 0.47 -6.56 -9.14
CA THR A 45 -0.48 -5.58 -8.62
C THR A 45 -1.87 -6.19 -8.62
N HIS A 46 -2.56 -6.09 -7.48
CA HIS A 46 -3.96 -6.49 -7.36
C HIS A 46 -4.80 -5.29 -6.98
N GLU A 47 -5.74 -4.92 -7.82
CA GLU A 47 -6.74 -3.90 -7.51
C GLU A 47 -7.96 -4.59 -6.95
N MET A 48 -8.23 -4.39 -5.67
CA MET A 48 -9.33 -5.06 -4.98
C MET A 48 -10.63 -4.27 -5.05
N GLY A 49 -10.57 -3.01 -5.50
CA GLY A 49 -11.74 -2.16 -5.64
C GLY A 49 -12.16 -1.48 -4.34
N ARG A 50 -13.34 -0.85 -4.39
CA ARG A 50 -13.90 -0.14 -3.24
C ARG A 50 -14.50 -1.13 -2.27
N LYS A 51 -14.07 -1.06 -1.01
CA LYS A 51 -14.51 -1.99 0.03
C LYS A 51 -14.82 -1.23 1.32
N LYS A 52 -15.69 -1.79 2.13
CA LYS A 52 -15.95 -1.28 3.46
C LYS A 52 -14.79 -1.63 4.37
N LEU A 53 -14.44 -0.68 5.23
CA LEU A 53 -13.43 -0.91 6.26
C LEU A 53 -14.07 -1.70 7.40
N LEU A 54 -13.28 -2.53 8.06
CA LEU A 54 -13.75 -3.30 9.21
C LEU A 54 -14.19 -2.38 10.35
N TYR A 55 -13.45 -1.28 10.53
CA TYR A 55 -13.77 -0.22 11.48
C TYR A 55 -13.68 1.12 10.79
N LYS A 56 -14.51 2.07 11.22
CA LYS A 56 -14.41 3.44 10.72
C LYS A 56 -13.11 4.07 11.22
N ILE A 57 -12.40 4.73 10.32
CA ILE A 57 -11.14 5.38 10.63
C ILE A 57 -11.34 6.88 10.57
N LYS A 58 -10.98 7.57 11.66
CA LYS A 58 -11.05 9.02 11.71
C LYS A 58 -9.88 9.63 10.96
N ARG A 59 -10.17 10.56 10.06
CA ARG A 59 -9.16 11.29 9.31
C ARG A 59 -9.29 12.78 9.55
N LYS A 60 -8.14 13.44 9.65
CA LYS A 60 -8.09 14.89 9.81
C LYS A 60 -8.75 15.58 8.61
N GLY A 61 -9.75 16.40 8.87
CA GLY A 61 -10.46 17.16 7.85
C GLY A 61 -11.58 16.40 7.13
N GLU A 62 -11.67 15.08 7.27
CA GLU A 62 -12.67 14.27 6.56
C GLU A 62 -13.67 13.57 7.49
N GLY A 63 -13.41 13.59 8.79
CA GLY A 63 -14.23 12.86 9.75
C GLY A 63 -13.92 11.36 9.71
N TYR A 64 -14.96 10.52 9.82
CA TYR A 64 -14.79 9.07 9.82
C TYR A 64 -14.93 8.50 8.42
N CYS A 65 -13.95 7.67 8.02
CA CYS A 65 -13.97 6.96 6.75
C CYS A 65 -14.39 5.52 6.99
N GLY A 66 -15.45 5.08 6.33
CA GLY A 66 -15.94 3.71 6.41
C GLY A 66 -15.64 2.86 5.19
N GLU A 67 -15.09 3.44 4.14
CA GLU A 67 -14.78 2.78 2.89
C GLU A 67 -13.45 3.28 2.33
N GLY A 68 -12.85 2.48 1.45
CA GLY A 68 -11.65 2.86 0.75
C GLY A 68 -11.40 1.96 -0.44
N TYR A 69 -10.44 2.35 -1.27
CA TYR A 69 -9.99 1.53 -2.39
C TYR A 69 -8.78 0.73 -1.96
N TYR A 70 -8.87 -0.59 -2.08
CA TYR A 70 -7.84 -1.53 -1.65
C TYR A 70 -6.94 -1.94 -2.80
N TYR A 71 -5.64 -1.88 -2.54
CA TYR A 71 -4.60 -2.34 -3.48
C TYR A 71 -3.62 -3.23 -2.75
N VAL A 72 -3.15 -4.27 -3.44
CA VAL A 72 -2.10 -5.12 -2.93
C VAL A 72 -0.99 -5.18 -3.97
N LEU A 73 0.23 -4.92 -3.53
CA LEU A 73 1.42 -5.00 -4.36
C LEU A 73 2.37 -6.06 -3.82
N PHE A 74 2.88 -6.90 -4.72
CA PHE A 74 4.02 -7.75 -4.41
C PHE A 74 5.24 -7.11 -5.05
N PHE A 75 6.26 -6.87 -4.27
CA PHE A 75 7.46 -6.20 -4.77
C PHE A 75 8.71 -6.71 -4.07
N GLU A 76 9.83 -6.60 -4.78
CA GLU A 76 11.15 -6.82 -4.21
C GLU A 76 11.76 -5.46 -3.90
N ALA A 77 12.46 -5.36 -2.79
CA ALA A 77 13.18 -4.15 -2.42
C ALA A 77 14.30 -4.48 -1.46
N PRO A 78 15.32 -3.62 -1.38
CA PRO A 78 16.34 -3.78 -0.34
C PRO A 78 15.69 -3.73 1.03
N THR A 79 16.08 -4.62 1.92
CA THR A 79 15.51 -4.67 3.28
C THR A 79 15.71 -3.34 4.02
N SER A 80 16.81 -2.65 3.72
CA SER A 80 17.10 -1.34 4.32
C SER A 80 16.14 -0.24 3.88
N ALA A 81 15.44 -0.40 2.74
CA ALA A 81 14.53 0.61 2.20
C ALA A 81 13.15 0.59 2.86
N ILE A 82 12.79 -0.50 3.52
CA ILE A 82 11.41 -0.69 4.01
C ILE A 82 11.02 0.32 5.08
N ILE A 83 11.94 0.65 5.98
CA ILE A 83 11.67 1.63 7.04
C ILE A 83 11.40 3.01 6.42
N GLU A 84 12.21 3.41 5.43
CA GLU A 84 12.04 4.69 4.75
C GLU A 84 10.73 4.74 3.95
N LEU A 85 10.38 3.65 3.28
CA LEU A 85 9.13 3.55 2.54
C LEU A 85 7.94 3.68 3.48
N SER A 86 7.96 2.96 4.59
CA SER A 86 6.87 3.02 5.59
C SER A 86 6.73 4.42 6.16
N ALA A 87 7.84 5.11 6.41
CA ALA A 87 7.81 6.48 6.90
C ALA A 87 7.23 7.45 5.87
N SER A 88 7.58 7.28 4.57
CA SER A 88 7.07 8.15 3.51
C SER A 88 5.56 8.02 3.33
N PHE A 89 5.00 6.83 3.51
CA PHE A 89 3.56 6.60 3.37
C PHE A 89 2.74 7.32 4.44
N LYS A 90 3.32 7.60 5.60
CA LYS A 90 2.63 8.35 6.65
C LYS A 90 2.29 9.78 6.24
N HIS A 91 3.01 10.32 5.27
CA HIS A 91 2.80 11.69 4.79
C HIS A 91 1.99 11.75 3.50
N HIS A 92 1.49 10.61 3.02
CA HIS A 92 0.69 10.56 1.81
C HIS A 92 -0.77 10.87 2.17
N GLU A 93 -1.25 12.04 1.75
CA GLU A 93 -2.57 12.56 2.14
C GLU A 93 -3.74 11.67 1.74
N ASP A 94 -3.64 11.00 0.59
CA ASP A 94 -4.73 10.20 0.04
C ASP A 94 -4.74 8.76 0.55
N LEU A 95 -3.74 8.39 1.31
CA LEU A 95 -3.56 7.04 1.82
C LEU A 95 -4.13 6.94 3.23
N ILE A 96 -5.19 6.15 3.39
CA ILE A 96 -5.81 5.96 4.70
C ILE A 96 -4.96 5.05 5.58
N ARG A 97 -4.51 3.93 5.01
CA ARG A 97 -3.67 2.95 5.71
C ARG A 97 -2.71 2.30 4.74
N ALA A 98 -1.57 1.91 5.27
CA ALA A 98 -0.59 1.13 4.54
C ALA A 98 0.03 0.10 5.48
N MET A 99 0.28 -1.08 4.95
CA MET A 99 0.95 -2.15 5.70
C MET A 99 1.88 -2.89 4.75
N THR A 100 3.08 -3.20 5.22
CA THR A 100 4.05 -3.97 4.44
C THR A 100 4.46 -5.19 5.25
N MET A 101 4.41 -6.36 4.62
CA MET A 101 4.78 -7.63 5.24
C MET A 101 5.81 -8.34 4.39
N ARG A 102 6.75 -9.01 5.05
CA ARG A 102 7.66 -9.88 4.33
C ARG A 102 6.96 -11.19 4.01
N VAL A 103 7.10 -11.63 2.74
CA VAL A 103 6.47 -12.86 2.27
C VAL A 103 7.48 -13.74 1.54
N GLU A 104 7.12 -14.99 1.31
CA GLU A 104 8.02 -15.94 0.64
C GLU A 104 7.70 -16.09 -0.85
N LYS A 105 6.48 -15.78 -1.25
CA LYS A 105 6.08 -15.92 -2.64
C LYS A 105 5.01 -14.91 -3.03
N VAL A 106 4.93 -14.64 -4.33
CA VAL A 106 3.88 -13.79 -4.93
C VAL A 106 2.61 -14.64 -5.08
N GLN A 107 1.48 -14.09 -4.65
CA GLN A 107 0.19 -14.72 -4.87
C GLN A 107 -0.42 -14.18 -6.16
N GLU A 108 -0.78 -15.06 -7.08
CA GLU A 108 -1.36 -14.67 -8.36
C GLU A 108 -2.83 -14.29 -8.23
N THR A 109 -3.54 -14.86 -7.26
CA THR A 109 -4.93 -14.51 -6.97
C THR A 109 -5.09 -14.23 -5.48
N LEU A 110 -5.94 -13.26 -5.17
CA LEU A 110 -6.19 -12.86 -3.79
C LEU A 110 -7.69 -12.82 -3.53
N GLU A 111 -8.07 -13.33 -2.35
CA GLU A 111 -9.41 -13.10 -1.82
C GLU A 111 -9.35 -11.86 -0.92
N PHE A 112 -10.38 -11.04 -1.00
CA PHE A 112 -10.47 -9.89 -0.11
C PHE A 112 -10.75 -10.34 1.33
N LYS A 113 -9.91 -9.85 2.26
CA LYS A 113 -10.10 -10.04 3.69
C LYS A 113 -9.91 -8.69 4.37
N PRO A 114 -10.82 -8.28 5.26
CA PRO A 114 -10.61 -7.05 6.01
C PRO A 114 -9.30 -7.12 6.79
N LEU A 115 -8.56 -6.03 6.77
CA LEU A 115 -7.24 -5.98 7.39
C LEU A 115 -7.36 -5.53 8.84
N LYS A 116 -7.42 -6.48 9.75
CA LYS A 116 -7.54 -6.20 11.19
C LYS A 116 -6.34 -5.44 11.73
N GLU A 117 -5.18 -5.74 11.21
CA GLU A 117 -3.92 -5.12 11.63
C GLU A 117 -3.83 -3.65 11.26
N MET A 118 -4.68 -3.19 10.37
CA MET A 118 -4.69 -1.82 9.89
C MET A 118 -5.63 -0.90 10.67
N VAL A 119 -6.30 -1.41 11.67
CA VAL A 119 -7.26 -0.65 12.48
C VAL A 119 -6.70 -0.17 13.79
#